data_ef9c08f54fe0dae70653827a4344d450
#
_entry.id   ef9c08f54fe0dae70653827a4344d450
#
_cell.length_a   1.000
_cell.length_b   1.000
_cell.length_c   1.000
_cell.angle_alpha   90.00
_cell.angle_beta   90.00
_cell.angle_gamma   90.00
#
_symmetry.space_group_name_H-M   'P 1'
#
loop_
_entity.id
_entity.type
_entity.pdbx_description
1 polymer ?
#
loop_
_entity_poly.entity_id
_entity_poly.type
_entity_poly.pdbx_seq_one_letter_code
_entity_poly.pdbx_strand_id
1 'polypeptide(L)'
;ETKVEIPVSNVKPGTVAVLVHPDGTEEILKNSIPTEDGIQLTVDGNATVKIVDNSKGFIDTRNHWAEDAIDFVSARGLVNGMSDTIYAPNNSTTRAQLWTILARQNDADLTGGSVWYEKAQNWAKDKGVSDGANPNAAINRAQMVTMLYRAAGSPEVEGASAFTDISADSYYAKAAAWAAKNGITAGVGNGRFEPNGTCTRGQIATFLYRYMK
;
A
#
# COMPACT_ATOMS: atom_id res chain seq x y z
N GLU A 1 -14.87 -5.60 17.67
CA GLU A 1 -14.70 -4.68 16.50
C GLU A 1 -15.99 -4.59 15.72
N THR A 2 -16.41 -3.39 15.39
CA THR A 2 -17.61 -3.13 14.60
C THR A 2 -17.25 -2.34 13.35
N LYS A 3 -17.64 -2.86 12.19
CA LYS A 3 -17.47 -2.18 10.91
C LYS A 3 -18.65 -1.22 10.72
N VAL A 4 -18.33 0.05 10.45
CA VAL A 4 -19.31 1.11 10.25
C VAL A 4 -19.00 1.87 8.97
N GLU A 5 -20.01 2.45 8.37
CA GLU A 5 -19.88 3.37 7.25
C GLU A 5 -20.49 4.71 7.66
N ILE A 6 -19.71 5.77 7.53
CA ILE A 6 -20.13 7.13 7.84
C ILE A 6 -20.43 7.85 6.54
N PRO A 7 -21.67 8.32 6.33
CA PRO A 7 -22.00 9.11 5.15
C PRO A 7 -21.16 10.39 5.09
N VAL A 8 -20.53 10.63 3.96
CA VAL A 8 -19.70 11.83 3.72
C VAL A 8 -19.96 12.33 2.32
N SER A 9 -20.30 13.59 2.19
CA SER A 9 -20.37 14.25 0.87
C SER A 9 -18.95 14.59 0.39
N ASN A 10 -18.71 14.46 -0.92
CA ASN A 10 -17.43 14.80 -1.55
C ASN A 10 -16.23 14.02 -1.00
N VAL A 11 -16.41 12.74 -0.72
CA VAL A 11 -15.30 11.87 -0.32
C VAL A 11 -14.27 11.76 -1.44
N LYS A 12 -12.99 11.87 -1.07
CA LYS A 12 -11.84 11.80 -1.98
C LYS A 12 -10.89 10.67 -1.56
N PRO A 13 -9.94 10.25 -2.40
CA PRO A 13 -8.94 9.25 -2.00
C PRO A 13 -8.17 9.65 -0.73
N GLY A 14 -7.85 10.93 -0.55
CA GLY A 14 -7.16 11.46 0.62
C GLY A 14 -8.05 11.72 1.84
N THR A 15 -9.34 11.43 1.76
CA THR A 15 -10.25 11.53 2.91
C THR A 15 -9.97 10.37 3.88
N VAL A 16 -9.77 10.68 5.16
CA VAL A 16 -9.46 9.71 6.20
C VAL A 16 -10.38 9.89 7.40
N ALA A 17 -10.60 8.81 8.13
CA ALA A 17 -11.19 8.87 9.47
C ALA A 17 -10.07 9.02 10.50
N VAL A 18 -10.29 9.89 11.46
CA VAL A 18 -9.37 10.16 12.57
C VAL A 18 -10.06 9.82 13.88
N LEU A 19 -9.49 8.89 14.63
CA LEU A 19 -9.95 8.56 15.96
C LEU A 19 -9.46 9.62 16.94
N VAL A 20 -10.38 10.20 17.71
CA VAL A 20 -10.06 11.16 18.76
C VAL A 20 -10.14 10.44 20.11
N HIS A 21 -8.99 10.27 20.75
CA HIS A 21 -8.90 9.62 22.06
C HIS A 21 -9.42 10.52 23.19
N PRO A 22 -9.83 9.95 24.34
CA PRO A 22 -10.33 10.73 25.48
C PRO A 22 -9.37 11.80 26.02
N ASP A 23 -8.05 11.59 25.83
CA ASP A 23 -7.01 12.56 26.22
C ASP A 23 -6.81 13.68 25.17
N GLY A 24 -7.57 13.66 24.08
CA GLY A 24 -7.49 14.64 23.00
C GLY A 24 -6.45 14.31 21.92
N THR A 25 -5.69 13.24 22.06
CA THR A 25 -4.79 12.80 20.99
C THR A 25 -5.56 12.23 19.81
N GLU A 26 -4.98 12.32 18.61
CA GLU A 26 -5.61 11.93 17.36
C GLU A 26 -4.80 10.85 16.66
N GLU A 27 -5.51 9.88 16.09
CA GLU A 27 -4.92 8.78 15.34
C GLU A 27 -5.62 8.63 14.00
N ILE A 28 -4.85 8.66 12.91
CA ILE A 28 -5.38 8.37 11.57
C ILE A 28 -5.66 6.87 11.48
N LEU A 29 -6.91 6.53 11.18
CA LEU A 29 -7.29 5.14 10.92
C LEU A 29 -6.88 4.76 9.49
N LYS A 30 -5.73 4.11 9.36
CA LYS A 30 -5.15 3.73 8.04
C LYS A 30 -6.09 2.87 7.21
N ASN A 31 -6.94 2.07 7.86
CA ASN A 31 -7.92 1.19 7.22
C ASN A 31 -9.29 1.86 7.03
N SER A 32 -9.38 3.18 7.16
CA SER A 32 -10.56 3.92 6.73
C SER A 32 -10.57 4.00 5.20
N ILE A 33 -11.63 3.50 4.58
CA ILE A 33 -11.69 3.31 3.13
C ILE A 33 -12.83 4.13 2.54
N PRO A 34 -12.56 5.03 1.60
CA PRO A 34 -13.60 5.76 0.86
C PRO A 34 -14.51 4.78 0.11
N THR A 35 -15.81 5.02 0.19
CA THR A 35 -16.86 4.31 -0.53
C THR A 35 -17.63 5.27 -1.42
N GLU A 36 -18.59 4.79 -2.18
CA GLU A 36 -19.45 5.64 -2.99
C GLU A 36 -20.22 6.66 -2.15
N ASP A 37 -20.69 6.23 -0.96
CA ASP A 37 -21.58 7.03 -0.11
C ASP A 37 -20.88 7.68 1.10
N GLY A 38 -19.62 7.35 1.34
CA GLY A 38 -18.92 7.86 2.52
C GLY A 38 -17.57 7.24 2.79
N ILE A 39 -17.33 6.89 4.05
CA ILE A 39 -16.08 6.26 4.48
C ILE A 39 -16.38 5.09 5.42
N GLN A 40 -15.74 3.97 5.16
CA GLN A 40 -15.86 2.75 5.94
C GLN A 40 -14.68 2.61 6.89
N LEU A 41 -14.94 2.24 8.13
CA LEU A 41 -13.93 2.06 9.17
C LEU A 41 -14.38 1.00 10.17
N THR A 42 -13.44 0.55 11.00
CA THR A 42 -13.71 -0.36 12.10
C THR A 42 -13.41 0.33 13.42
N VAL A 43 -14.31 0.23 14.37
CA VAL A 43 -14.17 0.80 15.72
C VAL A 43 -14.43 -0.25 16.80
N ASP A 44 -13.84 -0.03 17.96
CA ASP A 44 -14.08 -0.82 19.17
C ASP A 44 -14.87 0.01 20.18
N GLY A 45 -16.10 -0.44 20.46
CA GLY A 45 -16.96 0.23 21.43
C GLY A 45 -17.34 1.66 21.01
N ASN A 46 -17.49 2.53 21.99
CA ASN A 46 -17.79 3.94 21.77
C ASN A 46 -16.52 4.67 21.31
N ALA A 47 -16.62 5.36 20.20
CA ALA A 47 -15.51 6.08 19.61
C ALA A 47 -15.96 7.47 19.11
N THR A 48 -15.09 8.45 19.24
CA THR A 48 -15.26 9.76 18.62
C THR A 48 -14.38 9.78 17.36
N VAL A 49 -14.99 10.02 16.23
CA VAL A 49 -14.31 10.00 14.92
C VAL A 49 -14.59 11.31 14.22
N LYS A 50 -13.56 11.91 13.65
CA LYS A 50 -13.72 13.02 12.71
C LYS A 50 -13.24 12.62 11.32
N ILE A 51 -13.82 13.22 10.31
CA ILE A 51 -13.48 12.96 8.90
C ILE A 51 -12.77 14.17 8.34
N VAL A 52 -11.60 13.97 7.76
CA VAL A 52 -10.76 15.04 7.22
C VAL A 52 -10.23 14.67 5.84
N ASP A 53 -10.02 15.67 4.98
CA ASP A 53 -9.21 15.53 3.78
C ASP A 53 -7.74 15.76 4.17
N ASN A 54 -6.94 14.70 4.17
CA ASN A 54 -5.53 14.73 4.54
C ASN A 54 -4.61 14.62 3.32
N SER A 55 -5.10 14.96 2.14
CA SER A 55 -4.30 15.00 0.91
C SER A 55 -3.13 15.98 1.08
N LYS A 56 -1.95 15.58 0.61
CA LYS A 56 -0.72 16.36 0.82
C LYS A 56 -0.50 17.45 -0.23
N GLY A 57 -1.17 17.35 -1.39
CA GLY A 57 -1.09 18.37 -2.43
C GLY A 57 0.27 18.47 -3.11
N PHE A 58 0.94 17.34 -3.37
CA PHE A 58 2.23 17.33 -4.06
C PHE A 58 2.12 17.99 -5.43
N ILE A 59 3.10 18.82 -5.77
CA ILE A 59 3.07 19.58 -7.03
C ILE A 59 3.40 18.71 -8.25
N ASP A 60 4.13 17.62 -8.05
CA ASP A 60 4.58 16.72 -9.12
C ASP A 60 3.65 15.52 -9.37
N THR A 61 2.54 15.44 -8.65
CA THR A 61 1.52 14.38 -8.85
C THR A 61 0.25 14.88 -9.51
N ARG A 62 0.11 16.19 -9.69
CA ARG A 62 -1.05 16.80 -10.35
C ARG A 62 -1.18 16.29 -11.77
N ASN A 63 -2.35 15.73 -12.09
CA ASN A 63 -2.63 15.10 -13.39
C ASN A 63 -1.75 13.88 -13.73
N HIS A 64 -1.00 13.37 -12.75
CA HIS A 64 -0.31 12.09 -12.91
C HIS A 64 -1.33 10.95 -12.80
N TRP A 65 -1.14 9.86 -13.56
CA TRP A 65 -2.07 8.72 -13.53
C TRP A 65 -2.21 8.07 -12.15
N ALA A 66 -1.22 8.19 -11.27
CA ALA A 66 -1.23 7.65 -9.91
C ALA A 66 -1.68 8.66 -8.84
N GLU A 67 -2.16 9.85 -9.21
CA GLU A 67 -2.49 10.91 -8.26
C GLU A 67 -3.45 10.45 -7.16
N ASP A 68 -4.53 9.77 -7.51
CA ASP A 68 -5.51 9.28 -6.53
C ASP A 68 -4.90 8.27 -5.57
N ALA A 69 -4.13 7.33 -6.08
CA ALA A 69 -3.44 6.35 -5.25
C ALA A 69 -2.40 6.98 -4.32
N ILE A 70 -1.69 7.99 -4.80
CA ILE A 70 -0.70 8.74 -4.01
C ILE A 70 -1.40 9.52 -2.90
N ASP A 71 -2.51 10.20 -3.19
CA ASP A 71 -3.30 10.88 -2.19
C ASP A 71 -3.80 9.92 -1.11
N PHE A 72 -4.25 8.74 -1.51
CA PHE A 72 -4.71 7.70 -0.58
C PHE A 72 -3.60 7.24 0.36
N VAL A 73 -2.45 6.81 -0.16
CA VAL A 73 -1.37 6.25 0.67
C VAL A 73 -0.65 7.31 1.49
N SER A 74 -0.49 8.52 0.98
CA SER A 74 0.19 9.59 1.71
C SER A 74 -0.69 10.18 2.82
N ALA A 75 -1.99 10.31 2.60
CA ALA A 75 -2.94 10.76 3.62
C ALA A 75 -2.96 9.83 4.84
N ARG A 76 -2.67 8.57 4.65
CA ARG A 76 -2.66 7.52 5.69
C ARG A 76 -1.29 7.29 6.32
N GLY A 77 -0.27 8.02 5.88
CA GLY A 77 1.09 7.86 6.38
C GLY A 77 1.76 6.54 5.98
N LEU A 78 1.24 5.86 4.96
CA LEU A 78 1.81 4.59 4.47
C LEU A 78 3.04 4.83 3.61
N VAL A 79 2.97 5.81 2.72
CA VAL A 79 4.10 6.24 1.88
C VAL A 79 4.24 7.76 2.01
N ASN A 80 5.37 8.22 2.48
CA ASN A 80 5.65 9.63 2.62
C ASN A 80 6.18 10.24 1.30
N GLY A 81 5.99 11.55 1.13
CA GLY A 81 6.68 12.28 0.06
C GLY A 81 8.19 12.32 0.27
N MET A 82 8.93 12.67 -0.76
CA MET A 82 10.36 12.97 -0.67
C MET A 82 10.59 14.29 0.06
N SER A 83 9.62 15.19 -0.01
CA SER A 83 9.53 16.43 0.76
C SER A 83 8.04 16.77 0.96
N ASP A 84 7.77 17.91 1.58
CA ASP A 84 6.38 18.38 1.78
C ASP A 84 5.66 18.65 0.45
N THR A 85 6.39 18.94 -0.62
CA THR A 85 5.82 19.33 -1.91
C THR A 85 6.10 18.35 -3.05
N ILE A 86 7.04 17.42 -2.89
CA ILE A 86 7.49 16.49 -3.94
C ILE A 86 7.28 15.05 -3.49
N TYR A 87 6.60 14.26 -4.30
CA TYR A 87 6.42 12.83 -4.10
C TYR A 87 7.42 11.98 -4.89
N ALA A 88 7.83 12.43 -6.07
CA ALA A 88 8.66 11.71 -7.04
C ALA A 88 8.02 10.39 -7.51
N PRO A 89 6.85 10.44 -8.19
CA PRO A 89 6.09 9.23 -8.53
C PRO A 89 6.80 8.31 -9.51
N ASN A 90 7.74 8.83 -10.31
CA ASN A 90 8.45 8.06 -11.32
C ASN A 90 9.78 7.46 -10.83
N ASN A 91 10.18 7.77 -9.60
CA ASN A 91 11.39 7.21 -9.01
C ASN A 91 11.18 5.74 -8.62
N SER A 92 12.27 4.96 -8.66
CA SER A 92 12.28 3.59 -8.16
C SER A 92 12.19 3.55 -6.63
N THR A 93 11.87 2.37 -6.11
CA THR A 93 11.78 2.11 -4.66
C THR A 93 12.74 0.98 -4.31
N THR A 94 13.39 1.09 -3.15
CA THR A 94 14.27 0.05 -2.64
C THR A 94 13.50 -1.03 -1.89
N ARG A 95 14.14 -2.19 -1.72
CA ARG A 95 13.60 -3.28 -0.91
C ARG A 95 13.27 -2.83 0.52
N ALA A 96 14.20 -2.12 1.16
CA ALA A 96 14.00 -1.59 2.52
C ALA A 96 12.82 -0.62 2.62
N GLN A 97 12.62 0.23 1.62
CA GLN A 97 11.47 1.12 1.57
C GLN A 97 10.15 0.35 1.45
N LEU A 98 10.10 -0.70 0.63
CA LEU A 98 8.91 -1.53 0.51
C LEU A 98 8.62 -2.30 1.81
N TRP A 99 9.63 -2.86 2.48
CA TRP A 99 9.42 -3.49 3.80
C TRP A 99 8.80 -2.51 4.78
N THR A 100 9.29 -1.28 4.80
CA THR A 100 8.78 -0.23 5.69
C THR A 100 7.32 0.12 5.37
N ILE A 101 6.97 0.25 4.10
CA ILE A 101 5.60 0.53 3.65
C ILE A 101 4.65 -0.59 4.08
N LEU A 102 5.01 -1.83 3.81
CA LEU A 102 4.17 -2.98 4.16
C LEU A 102 4.07 -3.19 5.67
N ALA A 103 5.15 -2.94 6.40
CA ALA A 103 5.15 -2.98 7.86
C ALA A 103 4.21 -1.93 8.46
N ARG A 104 4.23 -0.70 7.93
CA ARG A 104 3.29 0.35 8.33
C ARG A 104 1.84 -0.04 8.05
N GLN A 105 1.58 -0.60 6.89
CA GLN A 105 0.22 -1.04 6.51
C GLN A 105 -0.29 -2.16 7.42
N ASN A 106 0.61 -2.94 8.02
CA ASN A 106 0.30 -4.01 8.97
C ASN A 106 0.45 -3.58 10.44
N ASP A 107 0.55 -2.30 10.71
CA ASP A 107 0.68 -1.72 12.07
C ASP A 107 1.84 -2.30 12.89
N ALA A 108 2.93 -2.68 12.24
CA ALA A 108 4.12 -3.16 12.93
C ALA A 108 4.80 -2.03 13.72
N ASP A 109 5.36 -2.36 14.87
CA ASP A 109 6.17 -1.43 15.66
C ASP A 109 7.54 -1.24 14.99
N LEU A 110 7.78 -0.04 14.47
CA LEU A 110 9.01 0.34 13.77
C LEU A 110 9.91 1.25 14.62
N THR A 111 9.65 1.37 15.92
CA THR A 111 10.46 2.19 16.83
C THR A 111 11.79 1.49 17.15
N GLY A 112 12.88 2.27 17.23
CA GLY A 112 14.21 1.77 17.56
C GLY A 112 14.95 1.19 16.37
N GLY A 113 16.01 0.44 16.65
CA GLY A 113 16.90 -0.13 15.64
C GLY A 113 18.19 0.66 15.46
N SER A 114 19.22 0.00 14.90
CA SER A 114 20.53 0.61 14.64
C SER A 114 20.58 1.35 13.30
N VAL A 115 19.75 0.94 12.36
CA VAL A 115 19.54 1.62 11.07
C VAL A 115 18.05 1.81 10.85
N TRP A 116 17.68 2.79 10.02
CA TRP A 116 16.29 3.20 9.86
C TRP A 116 15.34 2.09 9.39
N TYR A 117 15.83 1.09 8.67
CA TYR A 117 15.00 0.01 8.12
C TYR A 117 15.06 -1.29 8.94
N GLU A 118 15.85 -1.36 10.01
CA GLU A 118 16.10 -2.63 10.74
C GLU A 118 14.81 -3.29 11.25
N LYS A 119 13.91 -2.51 11.84
CA LYS A 119 12.65 -3.05 12.35
C LYS A 119 11.74 -3.57 11.24
N ALA A 120 11.66 -2.86 10.13
CA ALA A 120 10.91 -3.30 8.96
C ALA A 120 11.53 -4.55 8.32
N GLN A 121 12.86 -4.62 8.24
CA GLN A 121 13.60 -5.78 7.77
C GLN A 121 13.30 -7.02 8.62
N ASN A 122 13.35 -6.89 9.94
CA ASN A 122 13.03 -7.97 10.86
C ASN A 122 11.57 -8.40 10.76
N TRP A 123 10.66 -7.44 10.68
CA TRP A 123 9.24 -7.73 10.45
C TRP A 123 9.02 -8.53 9.15
N ALA A 124 9.65 -8.12 8.06
CA ALA A 124 9.52 -8.77 6.77
C ALA A 124 10.06 -10.21 6.80
N LYS A 125 11.18 -10.44 7.49
CA LYS A 125 11.75 -11.78 7.68
C LYS A 125 10.83 -12.66 8.54
N ASP A 126 10.37 -12.15 9.67
CA ASP A 126 9.55 -12.88 10.63
C ASP A 126 8.19 -13.27 10.04
N LYS A 127 7.64 -12.43 9.19
CA LYS A 127 6.35 -12.67 8.50
C LYS A 127 6.49 -13.44 7.19
N GLY A 128 7.71 -13.80 6.79
CA GLY A 128 7.94 -14.50 5.54
C GLY A 128 7.67 -13.66 4.28
N VAL A 129 7.66 -12.34 4.43
CA VAL A 129 7.44 -11.39 3.31
C VAL A 129 8.68 -11.31 2.43
N SER A 130 9.87 -11.29 3.04
CA SER A 130 11.17 -11.14 2.37
C SER A 130 12.25 -11.86 3.16
N ASP A 131 13.35 -12.22 2.48
CA ASP A 131 14.55 -12.74 3.12
C ASP A 131 15.38 -11.67 3.84
N GLY A 132 15.05 -10.41 3.68
CA GLY A 132 15.77 -9.28 4.28
C GLY A 132 17.08 -8.92 3.60
N ALA A 133 17.41 -9.53 2.47
CA ALA A 133 18.66 -9.27 1.76
C ALA A 133 18.56 -7.99 0.91
N ASN A 134 19.74 -7.41 0.63
CA ASN A 134 19.90 -6.31 -0.32
C ASN A 134 18.95 -5.11 -0.08
N PRO A 135 19.00 -4.47 1.09
CA PRO A 135 18.04 -3.42 1.46
C PRO A 135 18.02 -2.23 0.50
N ASN A 136 19.14 -1.91 -0.12
CA ASN A 136 19.28 -0.75 -1.02
C ASN A 136 19.02 -1.08 -2.50
N ALA A 137 18.77 -2.35 -2.84
CA ALA A 137 18.46 -2.73 -4.21
C ALA A 137 17.07 -2.25 -4.60
N ALA A 138 16.94 -1.74 -5.83
CA ALA A 138 15.65 -1.37 -6.39
C ALA A 138 14.77 -2.60 -6.56
N ILE A 139 13.48 -2.49 -6.26
CA ILE A 139 12.52 -3.58 -6.47
C ILE A 139 12.03 -3.58 -7.92
N ASN A 140 11.69 -4.77 -8.39
CA ASN A 140 10.96 -4.93 -9.63
C ASN A 140 9.48 -5.27 -9.36
N ARG A 141 8.69 -5.37 -10.42
CA ARG A 141 7.25 -5.63 -10.33
C ARG A 141 6.96 -7.02 -9.75
N ALA A 142 7.77 -8.03 -10.09
CA ALA A 142 7.64 -9.37 -9.51
C ALA A 142 7.85 -9.38 -7.99
N GLN A 143 8.85 -8.65 -7.52
CA GLN A 143 9.13 -8.52 -6.09
C GLN A 143 8.02 -7.76 -5.35
N MET A 144 7.52 -6.69 -5.95
CA MET A 144 6.40 -5.91 -5.37
C MET A 144 5.18 -6.81 -5.15
N VAL A 145 4.71 -7.47 -6.19
CA VAL A 145 3.49 -8.28 -6.11
C VAL A 145 3.68 -9.47 -5.17
N THR A 146 4.87 -10.06 -5.14
CA THR A 146 5.19 -11.20 -4.25
C THR A 146 5.21 -10.78 -2.78
N MET A 147 5.83 -9.65 -2.47
CA MET A 147 5.88 -9.15 -1.09
C MET A 147 4.50 -8.74 -0.59
N LEU A 148 3.69 -8.09 -1.43
CA LEU A 148 2.32 -7.75 -1.09
C LEU A 148 1.46 -9.00 -0.86
N TYR A 149 1.58 -10.00 -1.73
CA TYR A 149 0.88 -11.28 -1.61
C TYR A 149 1.22 -11.99 -0.29
N ARG A 150 2.51 -12.06 0.04
CA ARG A 150 2.98 -12.66 1.29
C ARG A 150 2.53 -11.87 2.53
N ALA A 151 2.57 -10.54 2.46
CA ALA A 151 2.05 -9.69 3.54
C ALA A 151 0.54 -9.87 3.76
N ALA A 152 -0.20 -10.20 2.71
CA ALA A 152 -1.62 -10.53 2.78
C ALA A 152 -1.90 -11.96 3.31
N GLY A 153 -0.87 -12.71 3.69
CA GLY A 153 -0.98 -14.07 4.23
C GLY A 153 -0.95 -15.17 3.18
N SER A 154 -0.46 -14.90 1.98
CA SER A 154 -0.38 -15.86 0.87
C SER A 154 -1.70 -16.57 0.60
N PRO A 155 -2.80 -15.86 0.30
CA PRO A 155 -4.10 -16.47 0.08
C PRO A 155 -4.08 -17.53 -1.02
N GLU A 156 -4.96 -18.52 -0.93
CA GLU A 156 -5.12 -19.51 -1.99
C GLU A 156 -5.53 -18.86 -3.31
N VAL A 157 -4.92 -19.32 -4.39
CA VAL A 157 -5.19 -18.82 -5.75
C VAL A 157 -5.48 -20.00 -6.66
N GLU A 158 -6.66 -20.01 -7.25
CA GLU A 158 -7.04 -21.00 -8.24
C GLU A 158 -6.63 -20.56 -9.65
N GLY A 159 -5.99 -21.48 -10.38
CA GLY A 159 -5.61 -21.28 -11.76
C GLY A 159 -4.33 -20.45 -11.93
N ALA A 160 -3.89 -20.39 -13.18
CA ALA A 160 -2.68 -19.67 -13.57
C ALA A 160 -2.99 -18.20 -13.85
N SER A 161 -1.93 -17.39 -13.86
CA SER A 161 -1.97 -16.02 -14.35
C SER A 161 -2.33 -15.99 -15.85
N ALA A 162 -3.14 -15.02 -16.25
CA ALA A 162 -3.44 -14.76 -17.65
C ALA A 162 -2.34 -14.01 -18.41
N PHE A 163 -1.26 -13.64 -17.71
CA PHE A 163 -0.15 -12.90 -18.32
C PHE A 163 0.75 -13.82 -19.17
N THR A 164 1.06 -13.38 -20.39
CA THR A 164 1.82 -14.18 -21.36
C THR A 164 3.32 -14.23 -21.06
N ASP A 165 3.83 -13.31 -20.27
CA ASP A 165 5.26 -13.18 -19.93
C ASP A 165 5.59 -13.73 -18.53
N ILE A 166 4.71 -14.54 -17.94
CA ILE A 166 4.93 -15.20 -16.65
C ILE A 166 4.92 -16.70 -16.85
N SER A 167 6.05 -17.36 -16.53
CA SER A 167 6.12 -18.83 -16.45
C SER A 167 5.40 -19.32 -15.19
N ALA A 168 4.66 -20.43 -15.31
CA ALA A 168 3.98 -21.07 -14.19
C ALA A 168 4.94 -21.51 -13.06
N ASP A 169 6.20 -21.75 -13.38
CA ASP A 169 7.23 -22.16 -12.40
C ASP A 169 7.90 -20.96 -11.70
N SER A 170 7.56 -19.73 -12.08
CA SER A 170 8.13 -18.54 -11.46
C SER A 170 7.71 -18.41 -9.99
N TYR A 171 8.63 -17.93 -9.14
CA TYR A 171 8.33 -17.69 -7.72
C TYR A 171 7.18 -16.72 -7.49
N TYR A 172 6.90 -15.85 -8.45
CA TYR A 172 5.88 -14.81 -8.40
C TYR A 172 4.58 -15.17 -9.15
N ALA A 173 4.49 -16.37 -9.71
CA ALA A 173 3.34 -16.75 -10.54
C ALA A 173 2.01 -16.70 -9.78
N LYS A 174 1.97 -17.26 -8.57
CA LYS A 174 0.76 -17.20 -7.72
C LYS A 174 0.42 -15.79 -7.28
N ALA A 175 1.42 -15.00 -6.90
CA ALA A 175 1.23 -13.62 -6.48
C ALA A 175 0.65 -12.76 -7.62
N ALA A 176 1.17 -12.92 -8.84
CA ALA A 176 0.65 -12.20 -10.00
C ALA A 176 -0.78 -12.63 -10.34
N ALA A 177 -1.10 -13.93 -10.27
CA ALA A 177 -2.46 -14.43 -10.48
C ALA A 177 -3.42 -13.89 -9.41
N TRP A 178 -3.02 -13.89 -8.15
CA TRP A 178 -3.79 -13.30 -7.06
C TRP A 178 -4.06 -11.83 -7.27
N ALA A 179 -3.04 -11.06 -7.62
CA ALA A 179 -3.16 -9.63 -7.84
C ALA A 179 -4.08 -9.30 -9.02
N ALA A 180 -4.00 -10.06 -10.10
CA ALA A 180 -4.90 -9.90 -11.26
C ALA A 180 -6.35 -10.22 -10.90
N LYS A 181 -6.60 -11.32 -10.19
CA LYS A 181 -7.96 -11.74 -9.79
C LYS A 181 -8.61 -10.77 -8.82
N ASN A 182 -7.83 -10.12 -7.98
CA ASN A 182 -8.33 -9.16 -6.99
C ASN A 182 -8.32 -7.71 -7.47
N GLY A 183 -8.10 -7.48 -8.75
CA GLY A 183 -8.12 -6.14 -9.32
C GLY A 183 -6.97 -5.24 -8.90
N ILE A 184 -5.90 -5.82 -8.32
CA ILE A 184 -4.72 -5.08 -7.86
C ILE A 184 -3.84 -4.65 -9.03
N THR A 185 -3.79 -5.48 -10.07
CA THR A 185 -3.08 -5.16 -11.31
C THR A 185 -3.84 -5.63 -12.53
N ALA A 186 -3.77 -4.86 -13.61
CA ALA A 186 -4.20 -5.28 -14.94
C ALA A 186 -3.00 -5.55 -15.86
N GLY A 187 -1.78 -5.50 -15.33
CA GLY A 187 -0.55 -5.56 -16.10
C GLY A 187 -0.21 -4.23 -16.76
N VAL A 188 0.65 -4.30 -17.76
CA VAL A 188 1.15 -3.12 -18.48
C VAL A 188 0.54 -2.98 -19.89
N GLY A 189 -0.41 -3.83 -20.24
CA GLY A 189 -1.04 -3.90 -21.56
C GLY A 189 -0.58 -5.12 -22.35
N ASN A 190 -1.33 -5.44 -23.40
CA ASN A 190 -1.06 -6.55 -24.31
C ASN A 190 -0.91 -7.92 -23.62
N GLY A 191 -1.59 -8.13 -22.50
CA GLY A 191 -1.51 -9.37 -21.72
C GLY A 191 -0.18 -9.57 -21.01
N ARG A 192 0.63 -8.53 -20.83
CA ARG A 192 1.94 -8.58 -20.18
C ARG A 192 1.93 -7.98 -18.79
N PHE A 193 2.69 -8.58 -17.89
CA PHE A 193 2.90 -8.08 -16.53
C PHE A 193 4.22 -7.30 -16.38
N GLU A 194 5.24 -7.64 -17.16
CA GLU A 194 6.62 -7.13 -17.05
C GLU A 194 7.23 -7.36 -15.66
N PRO A 195 7.43 -8.63 -15.27
CA PRO A 195 7.88 -8.96 -13.92
C PRO A 195 9.24 -8.35 -13.56
N ASN A 196 10.13 -8.20 -14.53
CA ASN A 196 11.48 -7.66 -14.33
C ASN A 196 11.54 -6.14 -14.50
N GLY A 197 10.43 -5.49 -14.86
CA GLY A 197 10.37 -4.04 -14.94
C GLY A 197 10.52 -3.37 -13.58
N THR A 198 11.13 -2.19 -13.57
CA THR A 198 11.28 -1.39 -12.35
C THR A 198 9.90 -1.00 -11.81
N CYS A 199 9.73 -1.12 -10.50
CA CYS A 199 8.51 -0.67 -9.83
C CYS A 199 8.71 0.74 -9.28
N THR A 200 7.96 1.69 -9.84
CA THR A 200 8.04 3.10 -9.42
C THR A 200 7.23 3.36 -8.16
N ARG A 201 7.49 4.49 -7.51
CA ARG A 201 6.73 4.94 -6.34
C ARG A 201 5.24 5.11 -6.65
N GLY A 202 4.91 5.60 -7.85
CA GLY A 202 3.51 5.69 -8.31
C GLY A 202 2.86 4.32 -8.51
N GLN A 203 3.60 3.36 -9.03
CA GLN A 203 3.11 1.98 -9.17
C GLN A 203 2.88 1.31 -7.80
N ILE A 204 3.79 1.50 -6.85
CA ILE A 204 3.63 0.99 -5.49
C ILE A 204 2.37 1.57 -4.82
N ALA A 205 2.18 2.87 -4.91
CA ALA A 205 0.98 3.53 -4.40
C ALA A 205 -0.29 2.92 -5.01
N THR A 206 -0.28 2.65 -6.31
CA THR A 206 -1.41 2.07 -7.03
C THR A 206 -1.68 0.63 -6.64
N PHE A 207 -0.66 -0.22 -6.51
CA PHE A 207 -0.82 -1.59 -6.00
C PHE A 207 -1.45 -1.59 -4.61
N LEU A 208 -0.93 -0.76 -3.72
CA LEU A 208 -1.39 -0.70 -2.33
C LEU A 208 -2.82 -0.14 -2.23
N TYR A 209 -3.12 0.92 -2.96
CA TYR A 209 -4.46 1.51 -3.02
C TYR A 209 -5.51 0.51 -3.50
N ARG A 210 -5.22 -0.20 -4.59
CA ARG A 210 -6.12 -1.22 -5.13
C ARG A 210 -6.28 -2.41 -4.20
N TYR A 211 -5.23 -2.78 -3.47
CA TYR A 211 -5.29 -3.84 -2.49
C TYR A 211 -6.18 -3.48 -1.29
N MET A 212 -6.06 -2.26 -0.78
CA MET A 212 -6.77 -1.82 0.42
C MET A 212 -8.21 -1.38 0.17
N LYS A 213 -8.53 -1.04 -1.06
CA LYS A 213 -9.83 -0.51 -1.46
C LYS A 213 -10.93 -1.57 -1.52
#